data_63e96a9ae7cd24207d9ddec687d2100c
#
_entry.id   63e96a9ae7cd24207d9ddec687d2100c
#
_cell.length_a   1.000
_cell.length_b   1.000
_cell.length_c   1.000
_cell.angle_alpha   90.00
_cell.angle_beta   90.00
_cell.angle_gamma   90.00
#
_symmetry.space_group_name_H-M   'P 1'
#
loop_
_entity.id
_entity.type
_entity.pdbx_description
1 polymer ?
#
loop_
_entity_poly.entity_id
_entity_poly.type
_entity_poly.pdbx_seq_one_letter_code
_entity_poly.pdbx_strand_id
1 'polypeptide(L)'
;MTAQSATARSHLPLFLALLYGVAIAYASLQPFANWMAPPPGTPFFLFGPLAPRWTRFDVAINVIAYAPFGFFVALVPRIRPRARLVVALAAGTALSTALETAQMFLPSRDASTLDLLANTAGTTLGALLALAAARSARAARAVTVVRQRWFLPGTVGDLGVALLAIWLAVQVNPGIPLFATTFDTDLQLDPALASAPDDVAAIVVAGATSAFQLLGVGLFLALLLRERRYIGGAVLALIGSALFVKGVAAALLLKPAAWHHWLPPGVSDGVAAGALLLLGAIGLPRPVQVALAAIALLSSVLTPLLTPDVLFAHAPLSGFAWSYGQLLNFNGLTHAVLLAWPVAASAFLFALAGRPGWGEPS
;
A
#
# COMPACT_ATOMS: atom_id res chain seq x y z
N MET A 1 16.05 -30.11 30.58
CA MET A 1 15.67 -30.29 29.13
C MET A 1 15.27 -28.94 28.60
N THR A 2 16.21 -28.30 27.93
CA THR A 2 16.05 -26.96 27.34
C THR A 2 15.31 -27.12 26.00
N ALA A 3 14.02 -26.79 25.98
CA ALA A 3 13.30 -26.65 24.71
C ALA A 3 13.90 -25.45 23.96
N GLN A 4 14.81 -25.71 23.01
CA GLN A 4 15.16 -24.77 21.98
C GLN A 4 13.87 -24.48 21.19
N SER A 5 13.21 -23.37 21.52
CA SER A 5 12.15 -22.81 20.66
C SER A 5 12.80 -22.51 19.32
N ALA A 6 12.60 -23.40 18.36
CA ALA A 6 12.94 -23.16 16.97
C ALA A 6 12.30 -21.81 16.60
N THR A 7 13.12 -20.78 16.45
CA THR A 7 12.66 -19.45 16.03
C THR A 7 11.97 -19.63 14.69
N ALA A 8 10.64 -19.66 14.72
CA ALA A 8 9.84 -19.83 13.50
C ALA A 8 10.27 -18.75 12.51
N ARG A 9 10.73 -19.18 11.33
CA ARG A 9 11.18 -18.26 10.28
C ARG A 9 10.01 -17.37 9.88
N SER A 10 10.17 -16.05 9.92
CA SER A 10 9.14 -15.09 9.56
C SER A 10 8.69 -15.29 8.10
N HIS A 11 7.38 -15.26 7.86
CA HIS A 11 6.76 -15.29 6.54
C HIS A 11 6.53 -13.87 5.98
N LEU A 12 6.87 -12.84 6.75
CA LEU A 12 6.62 -11.45 6.36
C LEU A 12 7.16 -11.10 4.96
N PRO A 13 8.41 -11.45 4.57
CA PRO A 13 8.89 -11.15 3.22
C PRO A 13 8.08 -11.84 2.12
N LEU A 14 7.58 -13.05 2.37
CA LEU A 14 6.72 -13.75 1.42
C LEU A 14 5.38 -13.03 1.25
N PHE A 15 4.72 -12.64 2.34
CA PHE A 15 3.47 -11.88 2.26
C PHE A 15 3.65 -10.55 1.55
N LEU A 16 4.73 -9.82 1.85
CA LEU A 16 5.04 -8.57 1.16
C LEU A 16 5.30 -8.79 -0.33
N ALA A 17 6.03 -9.84 -0.71
CA ALA A 17 6.26 -10.18 -2.12
C ALA A 17 4.96 -10.51 -2.85
N LEU A 18 4.09 -11.34 -2.24
CA LEU A 18 2.79 -11.72 -2.84
C LEU A 18 1.86 -10.52 -3.00
N LEU A 19 1.66 -9.75 -1.93
CA LEU A 19 0.78 -8.58 -1.95
C LEU A 19 1.28 -7.50 -2.91
N TYR A 20 2.60 -7.28 -2.94
CA TYR A 20 3.21 -6.33 -3.87
C TYR A 20 3.15 -6.83 -5.33
N GLY A 21 3.32 -8.14 -5.57
CA GLY A 21 3.11 -8.75 -6.88
C GLY A 21 1.68 -8.60 -7.39
N VAL A 22 0.69 -8.75 -6.51
CA VAL A 22 -0.73 -8.47 -6.84
C VAL A 22 -0.94 -6.98 -7.18
N ALA A 23 -0.30 -6.08 -6.42
CA ALA A 23 -0.36 -4.64 -6.71
C ALA A 23 0.24 -4.29 -8.08
N ILE A 24 1.40 -4.89 -8.44
CA ILE A 24 1.99 -4.76 -9.78
C ILE A 24 1.01 -5.26 -10.85
N ALA A 25 0.43 -6.46 -10.65
CA ALA A 25 -0.51 -7.03 -11.62
C ALA A 25 -1.74 -6.13 -11.81
N TYR A 26 -2.29 -5.61 -10.72
CA TYR A 26 -3.41 -4.66 -10.78
C TYR A 26 -3.04 -3.41 -11.58
N ALA A 27 -1.94 -2.74 -11.25
CA ALA A 27 -1.51 -1.52 -11.93
C ALA A 27 -1.19 -1.75 -13.41
N SER A 28 -0.63 -2.92 -13.75
CA SER A 28 -0.28 -3.27 -15.13
C SER A 28 -1.48 -3.58 -15.99
N LEU A 29 -2.56 -4.14 -15.43
CA LEU A 29 -3.73 -4.60 -16.20
C LEU A 29 -4.93 -3.64 -16.10
N GLN A 30 -4.84 -2.59 -15.31
CA GLN A 30 -5.90 -1.57 -15.29
C GLN A 30 -6.03 -0.89 -16.66
N PRO A 31 -7.26 -0.60 -17.16
CA PRO A 31 -8.55 -0.56 -16.47
C PRO A 31 -9.33 -1.89 -16.46
N PHE A 32 -8.77 -3.01 -16.85
CA PHE A 32 -9.42 -4.33 -16.93
C PHE A 32 -10.60 -4.40 -17.90
N ALA A 33 -10.71 -3.45 -18.79
CA ALA A 33 -11.83 -3.31 -19.72
C ALA A 33 -11.41 -3.59 -21.16
N ASN A 34 -12.39 -3.97 -22.00
CA ASN A 34 -12.22 -4.14 -23.45
C ASN A 34 -11.20 -5.22 -23.84
N TRP A 35 -11.14 -6.32 -23.09
CA TRP A 35 -10.31 -7.46 -23.44
C TRP A 35 -10.68 -8.01 -24.80
N MET A 36 -9.72 -8.08 -25.71
CA MET A 36 -9.91 -8.61 -27.07
C MET A 36 -8.65 -9.29 -27.57
N ALA A 37 -8.82 -10.25 -28.47
CA ALA A 37 -7.68 -10.88 -29.12
C ALA A 37 -6.88 -9.85 -29.96
N PRO A 38 -5.55 -9.93 -29.95
CA PRO A 38 -4.74 -9.08 -30.81
C PRO A 38 -5.11 -9.30 -32.30
N PRO A 39 -4.99 -8.27 -33.14
CA PRO A 39 -5.25 -8.38 -34.57
C PRO A 39 -4.47 -9.53 -35.23
N PRO A 40 -5.04 -10.22 -36.22
CA PRO A 40 -4.33 -11.27 -36.96
C PRO A 40 -2.98 -10.77 -37.48
N GLY A 41 -1.92 -11.55 -37.27
CA GLY A 41 -0.58 -11.19 -37.71
C GLY A 41 0.21 -10.33 -36.72
N THR A 42 -0.37 -9.95 -35.59
CA THR A 42 0.39 -9.28 -34.51
C THR A 42 1.46 -10.23 -33.97
N PRO A 43 2.77 -9.88 -34.04
CA PRO A 43 3.81 -10.72 -33.46
C PRO A 43 3.70 -10.74 -31.93
N PHE A 44 4.13 -11.86 -31.34
CA PHE A 44 4.28 -11.90 -29.88
C PHE A 44 5.28 -10.81 -29.43
N PHE A 45 4.99 -10.12 -28.33
CA PHE A 45 5.71 -8.90 -27.94
C PHE A 45 7.25 -9.06 -27.90
N LEU A 46 7.76 -10.26 -27.60
CA LEU A 46 9.22 -10.55 -27.62
C LEU A 46 9.84 -10.46 -29.03
N PHE A 47 9.06 -10.63 -30.07
CA PHE A 47 9.50 -10.61 -31.49
C PHE A 47 9.06 -9.34 -32.21
N GLY A 48 8.36 -8.46 -31.51
CA GLY A 48 7.94 -7.15 -31.99
C GLY A 48 9.07 -6.10 -31.91
N PRO A 49 8.80 -4.88 -32.35
CA PRO A 49 9.73 -3.76 -32.12
C PRO A 49 9.92 -3.50 -30.63
N LEU A 50 11.12 -3.09 -30.21
CA LEU A 50 11.49 -2.88 -28.82
C LEU A 50 10.51 -1.99 -28.03
N ALA A 51 10.06 -0.91 -28.63
CA ALA A 51 8.90 -0.10 -28.27
C ALA A 51 8.74 1.02 -29.29
N PRO A 52 7.58 1.23 -29.87
CA PRO A 52 7.37 2.31 -30.84
C PRO A 52 7.38 3.72 -30.20
N ARG A 53 7.04 3.80 -28.92
CA ARG A 53 6.97 5.05 -28.17
C ARG A 53 7.39 4.79 -26.72
N TRP A 54 8.58 5.20 -26.34
CA TRP A 54 9.07 5.07 -24.96
C TRP A 54 9.71 6.38 -24.50
N THR A 55 9.65 6.62 -23.19
CA THR A 55 10.35 7.71 -22.56
C THR A 55 11.32 7.17 -21.51
N ARG A 56 12.34 7.95 -21.17
CA ARG A 56 13.24 7.60 -20.05
C ARG A 56 12.48 7.44 -18.73
N PHE A 57 11.36 8.15 -18.63
CA PHE A 57 10.49 8.08 -17.47
C PHE A 57 9.79 6.71 -17.38
N ASP A 58 9.29 6.16 -18.49
CA ASP A 58 8.64 4.85 -18.53
C ASP A 58 9.60 3.75 -18.05
N VAL A 59 10.83 3.77 -18.56
CA VAL A 59 11.86 2.82 -18.12
C VAL A 59 12.17 2.99 -16.64
N ALA A 60 12.36 4.22 -16.17
CA ALA A 60 12.67 4.49 -14.77
C ALA A 60 11.55 4.02 -13.82
N ILE A 61 10.27 4.27 -14.18
CA ILE A 61 9.15 3.88 -13.33
C ILE A 61 9.01 2.37 -13.26
N ASN A 62 9.22 1.64 -14.36
CA ASN A 62 9.21 0.19 -14.38
C ASN A 62 10.33 -0.41 -13.51
N VAL A 63 11.54 0.13 -13.59
CA VAL A 63 12.65 -0.26 -12.70
C VAL A 63 12.29 -0.01 -11.24
N ILE A 64 11.78 1.18 -10.91
CA ILE A 64 11.41 1.55 -9.54
C ILE A 64 10.26 0.68 -9.03
N ALA A 65 9.26 0.41 -9.86
CA ALA A 65 8.09 -0.39 -9.48
C ALA A 65 8.43 -1.85 -9.19
N TYR A 66 9.40 -2.45 -9.91
CA TYR A 66 9.77 -3.85 -9.69
C TYR A 66 10.87 -4.05 -8.63
N ALA A 67 11.59 -3.00 -8.23
CA ALA A 67 12.64 -3.11 -7.22
C ALA A 67 12.13 -3.61 -5.85
N PRO A 68 11.01 -3.13 -5.28
CA PRO A 68 10.48 -3.69 -4.03
C PRO A 68 10.09 -5.17 -4.14
N PHE A 69 9.56 -5.60 -5.28
CA PHE A 69 9.23 -7.01 -5.51
C PHE A 69 10.46 -7.89 -5.42
N GLY A 70 11.52 -7.56 -6.16
CA GLY A 70 12.80 -8.26 -6.11
C GLY A 70 13.42 -8.27 -4.71
N PHE A 71 13.33 -7.14 -4.01
CA PHE A 71 13.79 -7.01 -2.63
C PHE A 71 13.08 -7.98 -1.69
N PHE A 72 11.76 -8.04 -1.71
CA PHE A 72 10.99 -8.93 -0.83
C PHE A 72 11.20 -10.40 -1.18
N VAL A 73 11.22 -10.77 -2.46
CA VAL A 73 11.48 -12.16 -2.89
C VAL A 73 12.85 -12.63 -2.39
N ALA A 74 13.92 -11.82 -2.55
CA ALA A 74 15.25 -12.17 -2.11
C ALA A 74 15.39 -12.33 -0.58
N LEU A 75 14.48 -11.72 0.21
CA LEU A 75 14.45 -11.84 1.67
C LEU A 75 13.67 -13.07 2.16
N VAL A 76 12.99 -13.84 1.29
CA VAL A 76 12.21 -15.02 1.71
C VAL A 76 13.13 -16.05 2.35
N PRO A 77 12.92 -16.42 3.65
CA PRO A 77 13.88 -17.24 4.41
C PRO A 77 14.02 -18.69 3.91
N ARG A 78 13.03 -19.20 3.16
CA ARG A 78 13.02 -20.56 2.60
C ARG A 78 13.95 -20.72 1.39
N ILE A 79 14.35 -19.60 0.76
CA ILE A 79 15.25 -19.60 -0.39
C ILE A 79 16.69 -19.72 0.11
N ARG A 80 17.43 -20.69 -0.42
CA ARG A 80 18.85 -20.85 -0.09
C ARG A 80 19.63 -19.58 -0.44
N PRO A 81 20.56 -19.09 0.39
CA PRO A 81 21.25 -17.82 0.18
C PRO A 81 21.86 -17.65 -1.22
N ARG A 82 22.44 -18.74 -1.77
CA ARG A 82 23.06 -18.74 -3.10
C ARG A 82 22.05 -18.68 -4.25
N ALA A 83 20.79 -19.06 -4.01
CA ALA A 83 19.73 -19.09 -5.01
C ALA A 83 18.87 -17.81 -4.97
N ARG A 84 19.00 -16.95 -3.96
CA ARG A 84 18.09 -15.80 -3.75
C ARG A 84 18.02 -14.85 -4.94
N LEU A 85 19.16 -14.50 -5.51
CA LEU A 85 19.22 -13.63 -6.68
C LEU A 85 18.55 -14.30 -7.89
N VAL A 86 18.87 -15.55 -8.16
CA VAL A 86 18.33 -16.30 -9.30
C VAL A 86 16.82 -16.48 -9.17
N VAL A 87 16.33 -16.82 -7.96
CA VAL A 87 14.88 -16.98 -7.71
C VAL A 87 14.15 -15.65 -7.84
N ALA A 88 14.71 -14.57 -7.31
CA ALA A 88 14.12 -13.24 -7.46
C ALA A 88 14.03 -12.83 -8.92
N LEU A 89 15.14 -13.00 -9.67
CA LEU A 89 15.20 -12.72 -11.09
C LEU A 89 14.17 -13.54 -11.88
N ALA A 90 14.13 -14.85 -11.66
CA ALA A 90 13.18 -15.73 -12.31
C ALA A 90 11.72 -15.35 -12.00
N ALA A 91 11.42 -15.04 -10.73
CA ALA A 91 10.07 -14.63 -10.33
C ALA A 91 9.64 -13.29 -10.96
N GLY A 92 10.54 -12.28 -10.98
CA GLY A 92 10.24 -10.98 -11.58
C GLY A 92 10.10 -11.05 -13.10
N THR A 93 10.99 -11.78 -13.76
CA THR A 93 10.90 -12.01 -15.21
C THR A 93 9.63 -12.78 -15.58
N ALA A 94 9.27 -13.82 -14.81
CA ALA A 94 8.05 -14.58 -15.05
C ALA A 94 6.79 -13.74 -14.84
N LEU A 95 6.74 -12.93 -13.76
CA LEU A 95 5.64 -12.01 -13.51
C LEU A 95 5.52 -10.99 -14.65
N SER A 96 6.61 -10.36 -15.03
CA SER A 96 6.63 -9.38 -16.12
C SER A 96 6.19 -10.01 -17.45
N THR A 97 6.75 -11.18 -17.81
CA THR A 97 6.35 -11.87 -19.05
C THR A 97 4.86 -12.22 -19.08
N ALA A 98 4.32 -12.67 -17.93
CA ALA A 98 2.90 -12.98 -17.82
C ALA A 98 2.02 -11.73 -18.00
N LEU A 99 2.43 -10.60 -17.42
CA LEU A 99 1.71 -9.33 -17.52
C LEU A 99 1.80 -8.73 -18.92
N GLU A 100 2.98 -8.71 -19.53
CA GLU A 100 3.16 -8.26 -20.92
C GLU A 100 2.34 -9.12 -21.90
N THR A 101 2.30 -10.45 -21.67
CA THR A 101 1.44 -11.34 -22.46
C THR A 101 -0.04 -11.00 -22.29
N ALA A 102 -0.49 -10.72 -21.06
CA ALA A 102 -1.87 -10.33 -20.79
C ALA A 102 -2.21 -8.96 -21.42
N GLN A 103 -1.27 -8.02 -21.42
CA GLN A 103 -1.42 -6.69 -22.03
C GLN A 103 -1.61 -6.76 -23.55
N MET A 104 -1.10 -7.79 -24.24
CA MET A 104 -1.40 -7.98 -25.67
C MET A 104 -2.90 -8.11 -25.97
N PHE A 105 -3.69 -8.49 -24.97
CA PHE A 105 -5.15 -8.60 -25.07
C PHE A 105 -5.89 -7.36 -24.58
N LEU A 106 -5.18 -6.29 -24.18
CA LEU A 106 -5.73 -5.03 -23.71
C LEU A 106 -5.40 -3.91 -24.72
N PRO A 107 -6.35 -3.43 -25.53
CA PRO A 107 -6.10 -2.40 -26.55
C PRO A 107 -5.59 -1.07 -25.99
N SER A 108 -5.81 -0.83 -24.69
CA SER A 108 -5.32 0.35 -23.98
C SER A 108 -3.86 0.24 -23.53
N ARG A 109 -3.21 -0.89 -23.82
CA ARG A 109 -1.83 -1.20 -23.40
C ARG A 109 -0.97 -1.62 -24.57
N ASP A 110 0.30 -1.24 -24.50
CA ASP A 110 1.32 -1.64 -25.47
C ASP A 110 2.30 -2.60 -24.77
N ALA A 111 2.16 -3.90 -25.05
CA ALA A 111 3.11 -4.90 -24.54
C ALA A 111 4.51 -4.69 -25.16
N SER A 112 5.55 -4.68 -24.34
CA SER A 112 6.88 -4.22 -24.75
C SER A 112 8.01 -5.09 -24.18
N THR A 113 8.95 -5.48 -25.06
CA THR A 113 10.20 -6.11 -24.62
C THR A 113 11.05 -5.17 -23.77
N LEU A 114 10.96 -3.85 -23.98
CA LEU A 114 11.66 -2.87 -23.17
C LEU A 114 11.14 -2.86 -21.74
N ASP A 115 9.83 -2.99 -21.53
CA ASP A 115 9.22 -3.06 -20.21
C ASP A 115 9.64 -4.34 -19.49
N LEU A 116 9.67 -5.48 -20.17
CA LEU A 116 10.23 -6.72 -19.61
C LEU A 116 11.67 -6.54 -19.14
N LEU A 117 12.52 -5.87 -19.91
CA LEU A 117 13.91 -5.61 -19.55
C LEU A 117 14.02 -4.66 -18.36
N ALA A 118 13.24 -3.59 -18.35
CA ALA A 118 13.21 -2.61 -17.26
C ALA A 118 12.72 -3.26 -15.95
N ASN A 119 11.65 -4.05 -16.01
CA ASN A 119 11.08 -4.79 -14.87
C ASN A 119 12.06 -5.82 -14.32
N THR A 120 12.76 -6.53 -15.21
CA THR A 120 13.83 -7.49 -14.83
C THR A 120 15.02 -6.77 -14.18
N ALA A 121 15.42 -5.63 -14.71
CA ALA A 121 16.48 -4.80 -14.14
C ALA A 121 16.08 -4.26 -12.75
N GLY A 122 14.84 -3.80 -12.59
CA GLY A 122 14.29 -3.37 -11.31
C GLY A 122 14.30 -4.50 -10.28
N THR A 123 13.79 -5.67 -10.65
CA THR A 123 13.81 -6.87 -9.79
C THR A 123 15.24 -7.23 -9.37
N THR A 124 16.19 -7.17 -10.29
CA THR A 124 17.61 -7.46 -10.02
C THR A 124 18.18 -6.44 -9.03
N LEU A 125 17.94 -5.16 -9.27
CA LEU A 125 18.36 -4.07 -8.36
C LEU A 125 17.80 -4.30 -6.95
N GLY A 126 16.50 -4.55 -6.82
CA GLY A 126 15.85 -4.82 -5.54
C GLY A 126 16.45 -6.03 -4.82
N ALA A 127 16.70 -7.13 -5.53
CA ALA A 127 17.33 -8.32 -4.97
C ALA A 127 18.77 -8.04 -4.50
N LEU A 128 19.54 -7.28 -5.26
CA LEU A 128 20.91 -6.87 -4.86
C LEU A 128 20.88 -5.98 -3.62
N LEU A 129 19.95 -5.03 -3.53
CA LEU A 129 19.75 -4.20 -2.34
C LEU A 129 19.37 -5.04 -1.11
N ALA A 130 18.49 -6.04 -1.27
CA ALA A 130 18.15 -6.97 -0.19
C ALA A 130 19.36 -7.78 0.29
N LEU A 131 20.18 -8.28 -0.63
CA LEU A 131 21.40 -9.02 -0.30
C LEU A 131 22.43 -8.13 0.39
N ALA A 132 22.57 -6.89 -0.04
CA ALA A 132 23.44 -5.90 0.61
C ALA A 132 22.94 -5.56 2.02
N ALA A 133 21.63 -5.30 2.19
CA ALA A 133 21.01 -5.05 3.49
C ALA A 133 21.16 -6.25 4.45
N ALA A 134 21.02 -7.48 3.94
CA ALA A 134 21.20 -8.70 4.72
C ALA A 134 22.63 -8.91 5.24
N ARG A 135 23.65 -8.30 4.59
CA ARG A 135 25.03 -8.30 5.08
C ARG A 135 25.23 -7.37 6.29
N SER A 136 24.37 -6.39 6.47
CA SER A 136 24.40 -5.51 7.64
C SER A 136 23.78 -6.21 8.85
N ALA A 137 24.63 -6.82 9.68
CA ALA A 137 24.16 -7.49 10.90
C ALA A 137 23.41 -6.55 11.85
N ARG A 138 23.70 -5.25 11.83
CA ARG A 138 22.99 -4.24 12.64
C ARG A 138 21.56 -4.01 12.12
N ALA A 139 21.39 -3.77 10.82
CA ALA A 139 20.08 -3.55 10.21
C ALA A 139 19.20 -4.80 10.34
N ALA A 140 19.73 -5.98 10.01
CA ALA A 140 19.01 -7.24 10.14
C ALA A 140 18.56 -7.52 11.58
N ARG A 141 19.43 -7.27 12.57
CA ARG A 141 19.08 -7.40 14.00
C ARG A 141 18.00 -6.39 14.40
N ALA A 142 18.12 -5.12 14.02
CA ALA A 142 17.16 -4.09 14.38
C ALA A 142 15.74 -4.44 13.90
N VAL A 143 15.60 -4.82 12.62
CA VAL A 143 14.32 -5.24 12.05
C VAL A 143 13.77 -6.48 12.77
N THR A 144 14.64 -7.48 13.01
CA THR A 144 14.22 -8.71 13.71
C THR A 144 13.79 -8.44 15.14
N VAL A 145 14.55 -7.62 15.87
CA VAL A 145 14.23 -7.25 17.26
C VAL A 145 12.89 -6.50 17.32
N VAL A 146 12.70 -5.48 16.50
CA VAL A 146 11.42 -4.73 16.46
C VAL A 146 10.27 -5.69 16.13
N ARG A 147 10.42 -6.51 15.05
CA ARG A 147 9.39 -7.46 14.65
C ARG A 147 9.04 -8.46 15.75
N GLN A 148 10.01 -9.04 16.41
CA GLN A 148 9.80 -10.09 17.43
C GLN A 148 9.38 -9.55 18.80
N ARG A 149 9.86 -8.36 19.16
CA ARG A 149 9.61 -7.76 20.47
C ARG A 149 8.27 -7.02 20.53
N TRP A 150 7.90 -6.33 19.44
CA TRP A 150 6.74 -5.46 19.46
C TRP A 150 5.47 -6.15 18.98
N PHE A 151 5.56 -7.02 17.99
CA PHE A 151 4.40 -7.57 17.30
C PHE A 151 4.09 -9.02 17.67
N LEU A 152 2.84 -9.42 17.51
CA LEU A 152 2.39 -10.81 17.70
C LEU A 152 3.29 -11.78 16.93
N PRO A 153 3.63 -12.94 17.55
CA PRO A 153 4.51 -13.92 16.90
C PRO A 153 3.82 -14.68 15.78
N GLY A 154 4.63 -15.32 14.94
CA GLY A 154 4.17 -16.27 13.92
C GLY A 154 3.52 -15.62 12.71
N THR A 155 2.89 -16.47 11.91
CA THR A 155 2.32 -16.14 10.59
C THR A 155 1.25 -15.05 10.66
N VAL A 156 0.46 -15.03 11.74
CA VAL A 156 -0.60 -14.03 11.91
C VAL A 156 -0.01 -12.64 12.15
N GLY A 157 0.96 -12.55 13.05
CA GLY A 157 1.65 -11.27 13.25
C GLY A 157 2.34 -10.80 11.97
N ASP A 158 2.92 -11.71 11.17
CA ASP A 158 3.52 -11.38 9.88
C ASP A 158 2.49 -10.85 8.88
N LEU A 159 1.31 -11.47 8.79
CA LEU A 159 0.22 -11.01 7.93
C LEU A 159 -0.30 -9.64 8.37
N GLY A 160 -0.51 -9.44 9.68
CA GLY A 160 -0.96 -8.15 10.20
C GLY A 160 0.06 -7.02 9.92
N VAL A 161 1.35 -7.28 10.09
CA VAL A 161 2.41 -6.31 9.75
C VAL A 161 2.46 -6.06 8.23
N ALA A 162 2.24 -7.08 7.39
CA ALA A 162 2.17 -6.92 5.95
C ALA A 162 0.98 -6.03 5.54
N LEU A 163 -0.19 -6.21 6.17
CA LEU A 163 -1.35 -5.34 5.95
C LEU A 163 -1.05 -3.89 6.34
N LEU A 164 -0.41 -3.65 7.49
CA LEU A 164 0.02 -2.29 7.87
C LEU A 164 1.02 -1.68 6.88
N ALA A 165 1.96 -2.48 6.38
CA ALA A 165 2.95 -2.01 5.40
C ALA A 165 2.28 -1.59 4.09
N ILE A 166 1.26 -2.32 3.62
CA ILE A 166 0.49 -1.95 2.43
C ILE A 166 -0.32 -0.68 2.67
N TRP A 167 -0.98 -0.57 3.82
CA TRP A 167 -1.68 0.66 4.16
C TRP A 167 -0.74 1.88 4.17
N LEU A 168 0.47 1.72 4.72
CA LEU A 168 1.47 2.78 4.71
C LEU A 168 1.98 3.08 3.29
N ALA A 169 2.14 2.05 2.45
CA ALA A 169 2.58 2.23 1.07
C ALA A 169 1.59 3.06 0.24
N VAL A 170 0.29 2.96 0.50
CA VAL A 170 -0.72 3.79 -0.18
C VAL A 170 -0.59 5.28 0.17
N GLN A 171 0.00 5.61 1.33
CA GLN A 171 0.29 7.01 1.69
C GLN A 171 1.26 7.69 0.72
N VAL A 172 1.93 6.96 -0.17
CA VAL A 172 2.75 7.51 -1.26
C VAL A 172 1.91 8.28 -2.29
N ASN A 173 0.60 8.08 -2.37
CA ASN A 173 -0.25 8.90 -3.24
C ASN A 173 -0.62 10.22 -2.53
N PRO A 174 -0.05 11.36 -2.93
CA PRO A 174 -0.37 12.64 -2.32
C PRO A 174 -1.68 13.26 -2.84
N GLY A 175 -2.29 12.66 -3.87
CA GLY A 175 -3.62 13.05 -4.34
C GLY A 175 -4.73 12.64 -3.38
N ILE A 176 -4.48 11.65 -2.53
CA ILE A 176 -5.43 11.21 -1.51
C ILE A 176 -5.11 11.93 -0.21
N PRO A 177 -6.08 12.53 0.49
CA PRO A 177 -5.84 13.18 1.76
C PRO A 177 -5.28 12.24 2.83
N LEU A 178 -4.58 12.79 3.82
CA LEU A 178 -3.99 12.01 4.92
C LEU A 178 -5.08 11.29 5.72
N PHE A 179 -4.93 9.99 5.93
CA PHE A 179 -5.92 9.16 6.63
C PHE A 179 -7.34 9.26 6.05
N ALA A 180 -7.48 9.52 4.74
CA ALA A 180 -8.78 9.55 4.10
C ALA A 180 -8.94 8.43 3.07
N THR A 181 -10.18 8.10 2.77
CA THR A 181 -10.58 7.23 1.66
C THR A 181 -11.44 8.05 0.73
N THR A 182 -11.18 8.01 -0.56
CA THR A 182 -11.97 8.72 -1.58
C THR A 182 -12.40 7.73 -2.66
N PHE A 183 -13.59 7.95 -3.22
CA PHE A 183 -14.15 7.09 -4.28
C PHE A 183 -14.04 7.71 -5.66
N ASP A 184 -13.58 8.94 -5.74
CA ASP A 184 -13.50 9.63 -7.01
C ASP A 184 -12.43 8.98 -7.88
N THR A 185 -12.89 8.13 -8.79
CA THR A 185 -12.09 7.52 -9.84
C THR A 185 -12.09 8.37 -11.11
N ASP A 186 -13.02 9.33 -11.22
CA ASP A 186 -13.13 10.20 -12.36
C ASP A 186 -12.17 11.39 -12.24
N LEU A 187 -10.96 11.11 -12.66
CA LEU A 187 -9.85 12.05 -12.75
C LEU A 187 -10.10 13.16 -13.80
N GLN A 188 -11.29 13.19 -14.39
CA GLN A 188 -11.74 14.16 -15.38
C GLN A 188 -12.73 15.19 -14.83
N LEU A 189 -12.95 15.22 -13.52
CA LEU A 189 -13.77 16.28 -12.95
C LEU A 189 -13.18 17.64 -13.34
N ASP A 190 -14.01 18.39 -14.02
CA ASP A 190 -13.76 19.79 -14.34
C ASP A 190 -13.31 20.48 -13.05
N PRO A 191 -12.16 21.16 -13.03
CA PRO A 191 -11.71 21.93 -11.88
C PRO A 191 -12.77 22.91 -11.36
N ALA A 192 -13.75 23.30 -12.19
CA ALA A 192 -14.89 24.12 -11.83
C ALA A 192 -15.93 23.40 -10.95
N LEU A 193 -15.91 22.05 -10.89
CA LEU A 193 -16.81 21.26 -10.04
C LEU A 193 -16.15 20.86 -8.71
N ALA A 194 -14.89 21.19 -8.48
CA ALA A 194 -14.27 21.01 -7.18
C ALA A 194 -15.03 21.83 -6.14
N SER A 195 -15.44 21.20 -5.04
CA SER A 195 -16.12 21.89 -3.92
C SER A 195 -15.33 23.13 -3.53
N ALA A 196 -16.05 24.22 -3.27
CA ALA A 196 -15.42 25.41 -2.73
C ALA A 196 -14.63 25.05 -1.47
N PRO A 197 -13.45 25.65 -1.24
CA PRO A 197 -12.64 25.37 -0.04
C PRO A 197 -13.39 25.52 1.28
N ASP A 198 -14.48 26.25 1.28
CA ASP A 198 -15.31 26.57 2.45
C ASP A 198 -16.61 25.73 2.53
N ASP A 199 -16.75 24.66 1.72
CA ASP A 199 -17.90 23.76 1.84
C ASP A 199 -17.84 22.99 3.16
N VAL A 200 -18.71 23.38 4.09
CA VAL A 200 -18.80 22.78 5.43
C VAL A 200 -19.06 21.28 5.37
N ALA A 201 -19.86 20.81 4.42
CA ALA A 201 -20.13 19.39 4.25
C ALA A 201 -18.86 18.62 3.86
N ALA A 202 -18.07 19.15 2.91
CA ALA A 202 -16.81 18.57 2.50
C ALA A 202 -15.78 18.54 3.66
N ILE A 203 -15.70 19.62 4.43
CA ILE A 203 -14.83 19.72 5.62
C ILE A 203 -15.20 18.64 6.65
N VAL A 204 -16.49 18.52 6.96
CA VAL A 204 -16.99 17.55 7.95
C VAL A 204 -16.75 16.11 7.47
N VAL A 205 -17.05 15.80 6.22
CA VAL A 205 -16.88 14.46 5.66
C VAL A 205 -15.40 14.08 5.59
N ALA A 206 -14.52 14.98 5.18
CA ALA A 206 -13.06 14.77 5.18
C ALA A 206 -12.53 14.53 6.60
N GLY A 207 -12.98 15.32 7.57
CA GLY A 207 -12.62 15.17 8.97
C GLY A 207 -13.11 13.84 9.55
N ALA A 208 -14.38 13.49 9.34
CA ALA A 208 -14.94 12.23 9.81
C ALA A 208 -14.21 11.00 9.23
N THR A 209 -13.95 11.01 7.93
CA THR A 209 -13.23 9.93 7.25
C THR A 209 -11.83 9.74 7.82
N SER A 210 -11.10 10.85 8.03
CA SER A 210 -9.75 10.83 8.60
C SER A 210 -9.75 10.36 10.07
N ALA A 211 -10.74 10.78 10.85
CA ALA A 211 -10.89 10.35 12.24
C ALA A 211 -11.17 8.85 12.34
N PHE A 212 -12.11 8.33 11.54
CA PHE A 212 -12.44 6.92 11.50
C PHE A 212 -11.27 6.08 11.04
N GLN A 213 -10.56 6.51 10.00
CA GLN A 213 -9.42 5.74 9.50
C GLN A 213 -8.28 5.72 10.52
N LEU A 214 -7.93 6.85 11.15
CA LEU A 214 -6.89 6.86 12.19
C LEU A 214 -7.28 6.01 13.40
N LEU A 215 -8.53 6.08 13.87
CA LEU A 215 -9.03 5.23 14.96
C LEU A 215 -8.91 3.75 14.58
N GLY A 216 -9.40 3.36 13.39
CA GLY A 216 -9.39 1.99 12.92
C GLY A 216 -7.99 1.42 12.74
N VAL A 217 -7.11 2.14 12.04
CA VAL A 217 -5.70 1.72 11.81
C VAL A 217 -4.90 1.74 13.12
N GLY A 218 -5.14 2.72 13.98
CA GLY A 218 -4.50 2.81 15.31
C GLY A 218 -4.88 1.65 16.21
N LEU A 219 -6.15 1.25 16.26
CA LEU A 219 -6.61 0.08 16.99
C LEU A 219 -6.10 -1.22 16.35
N PHE A 220 -6.11 -1.31 15.02
CA PHE A 220 -5.52 -2.44 14.31
C PHE A 220 -4.06 -2.64 14.70
N LEU A 221 -3.26 -1.55 14.70
CA LEU A 221 -1.87 -1.58 15.18
C LEU A 221 -1.79 -2.01 16.65
N ALA A 222 -2.61 -1.41 17.54
CA ALA A 222 -2.60 -1.73 18.96
C ALA A 222 -2.89 -3.21 19.26
N LEU A 223 -3.82 -3.82 18.49
CA LEU A 223 -4.19 -5.23 18.59
C LEU A 223 -3.11 -6.18 18.06
N LEU A 224 -2.21 -5.70 17.19
CA LEU A 224 -1.04 -6.47 16.71
C LEU A 224 0.14 -6.42 17.69
N LEU A 225 0.14 -5.51 18.65
CA LEU A 225 1.24 -5.38 19.62
C LEU A 225 1.13 -6.43 20.73
N ARG A 226 2.28 -6.96 21.12
CA ARG A 226 2.38 -7.93 22.23
C ARG A 226 2.09 -7.32 23.58
N GLU A 227 2.55 -6.10 23.81
CA GLU A 227 2.52 -5.44 25.10
C GLU A 227 1.94 -4.02 24.94
N ARG A 228 1.04 -3.65 25.85
CA ARG A 228 0.40 -2.33 25.86
C ARG A 228 1.38 -1.16 25.98
N ARG A 229 2.52 -1.36 26.63
CA ARG A 229 3.56 -0.31 26.79
C ARG A 229 4.12 0.21 25.46
N TYR A 230 4.03 -0.56 24.38
CA TYR A 230 4.53 -0.15 23.07
C TYR A 230 3.52 0.65 22.26
N ILE A 231 2.24 0.71 22.67
CA ILE A 231 1.15 1.31 21.88
C ILE A 231 1.45 2.78 21.57
N GLY A 232 1.76 3.60 22.59
CA GLY A 232 2.01 5.02 22.37
C GLY A 232 3.14 5.29 21.37
N GLY A 233 4.29 4.62 21.54
CA GLY A 233 5.42 4.76 20.63
C GLY A 233 5.12 4.23 19.22
N ALA A 234 4.37 3.12 19.13
CA ALA A 234 3.99 2.54 17.82
C ALA A 234 2.98 3.43 17.07
N VAL A 235 1.99 4.02 17.76
CA VAL A 235 1.03 4.96 17.17
C VAL A 235 1.73 6.23 16.71
N LEU A 236 2.63 6.80 17.52
CA LEU A 236 3.43 7.96 17.12
C LEU A 236 4.31 7.65 15.90
N ALA A 237 4.93 6.45 15.87
CA ALA A 237 5.72 5.99 14.73
C ALA A 237 4.85 5.81 13.47
N LEU A 238 3.63 5.28 13.61
CA LEU A 238 2.67 5.13 12.51
C LEU A 238 2.28 6.49 11.91
N ILE A 239 1.84 7.42 12.76
CA ILE A 239 1.44 8.77 12.33
C ILE A 239 2.65 9.49 11.70
N GLY A 240 3.80 9.46 12.38
CA GLY A 240 5.02 10.08 11.86
C GLY A 240 5.49 9.48 10.54
N SER A 241 5.37 8.16 10.37
CA SER A 241 5.70 7.49 9.10
C SER A 241 4.73 7.86 8.00
N ALA A 242 3.42 7.94 8.29
CA ALA A 242 2.40 8.36 7.32
C ALA A 242 2.63 9.81 6.87
N LEU A 243 2.87 10.71 7.81
CA LEU A 243 3.20 12.12 7.52
C LEU A 243 4.49 12.24 6.70
N PHE A 244 5.53 11.51 7.07
CA PHE A 244 6.81 11.52 6.35
C PHE A 244 6.64 11.01 4.92
N VAL A 245 6.01 9.84 4.74
CA VAL A 245 5.78 9.25 3.41
C VAL A 245 4.94 10.19 2.55
N LYS A 246 3.83 10.72 3.10
CA LYS A 246 2.94 11.64 2.41
C LYS A 246 3.64 12.95 2.04
N GLY A 247 4.37 13.54 2.97
CA GLY A 247 5.12 14.79 2.74
C GLY A 247 6.20 14.64 1.68
N VAL A 248 6.99 13.56 1.74
CA VAL A 248 8.00 13.24 0.72
C VAL A 248 7.35 13.02 -0.64
N ALA A 249 6.25 12.24 -0.67
CA ALA A 249 5.52 12.01 -1.90
C ALA A 249 4.96 13.30 -2.50
N ALA A 250 4.35 14.17 -1.68
CA ALA A 250 3.86 15.47 -2.13
C ALA A 250 4.99 16.34 -2.71
N ALA A 251 6.13 16.39 -2.03
CA ALA A 251 7.29 17.17 -2.49
C ALA A 251 7.87 16.66 -3.83
N LEU A 252 7.80 15.35 -4.09
CA LEU A 252 8.35 14.74 -5.30
C LEU A 252 7.35 14.66 -6.45
N LEU A 253 6.05 14.51 -6.16
CA LEU A 253 5.06 14.16 -7.16
C LEU A 253 4.10 15.30 -7.50
N LEU A 254 3.94 16.29 -6.62
CA LEU A 254 3.07 17.45 -6.87
C LEU A 254 3.86 18.65 -7.37
N LYS A 255 3.18 19.49 -8.15
CA LYS A 255 3.66 20.83 -8.48
C LYS A 255 3.66 21.71 -7.24
N PRO A 256 4.56 22.71 -7.14
CA PRO A 256 4.64 23.56 -5.95
C PRO A 256 3.32 24.23 -5.53
N ALA A 257 2.47 24.58 -6.49
CA ALA A 257 1.17 25.18 -6.22
C ALA A 257 0.16 24.21 -5.58
N ALA A 258 0.37 22.89 -5.74
CA ALA A 258 -0.55 21.84 -5.29
C ALA A 258 -0.04 21.06 -4.06
N TRP A 259 1.13 21.38 -3.55
CA TRP A 259 1.82 20.57 -2.54
C TRP A 259 1.05 20.37 -1.23
N HIS A 260 0.09 21.24 -0.91
CA HIS A 260 -0.70 21.20 0.33
C HIS A 260 -2.03 20.41 0.18
N HIS A 261 -2.41 19.98 -1.04
CA HIS A 261 -3.69 19.32 -1.29
C HIS A 261 -3.87 17.98 -0.54
N TRP A 262 -2.79 17.37 -0.04
CA TRP A 262 -2.88 16.15 0.78
C TRP A 262 -3.38 16.42 2.21
N LEU A 263 -3.50 17.69 2.63
CA LEU A 263 -4.01 18.10 3.94
C LEU A 263 -5.10 19.19 3.76
N PRO A 264 -6.24 18.84 3.14
CA PRO A 264 -7.34 19.78 2.97
C PRO A 264 -7.98 20.13 4.31
N PRO A 265 -8.80 21.23 4.35
CA PRO A 265 -9.56 21.59 5.54
C PRO A 265 -10.36 20.41 6.10
N GLY A 266 -10.44 20.30 7.43
CA GLY A 266 -11.11 19.21 8.15
C GLY A 266 -10.23 17.98 8.41
N VAL A 267 -9.24 17.67 7.57
CA VAL A 267 -8.38 16.48 7.76
C VAL A 267 -7.53 16.59 9.03
N SER A 268 -6.93 17.74 9.31
CA SER A 268 -6.17 17.99 10.55
C SER A 268 -7.03 17.79 11.79
N ASP A 269 -8.26 18.33 11.77
CA ASP A 269 -9.21 18.22 12.87
C ASP A 269 -9.68 16.77 13.03
N GLY A 270 -9.92 16.08 11.91
CA GLY A 270 -10.23 14.66 11.89
C GLY A 270 -9.12 13.79 12.46
N VAL A 271 -7.86 14.06 12.10
CA VAL A 271 -6.69 13.36 12.67
C VAL A 271 -6.61 13.62 14.18
N ALA A 272 -6.80 14.85 14.64
CA ALA A 272 -6.83 15.19 16.07
C ALA A 272 -7.97 14.47 16.80
N ALA A 273 -9.19 14.50 16.25
CA ALA A 273 -10.34 13.79 16.80
C ALA A 273 -10.11 12.26 16.83
N GLY A 274 -9.60 11.68 15.75
CA GLY A 274 -9.27 10.27 15.69
C GLY A 274 -8.20 9.84 16.71
N ALA A 275 -7.21 10.70 16.96
CA ALA A 275 -6.20 10.46 17.99
C ALA A 275 -6.80 10.48 19.40
N LEU A 276 -7.69 11.43 19.69
CA LEU A 276 -8.40 11.49 20.98
C LEU A 276 -9.31 10.27 21.19
N LEU A 277 -10.08 9.87 20.16
CA LEU A 277 -10.91 8.66 20.19
C LEU A 277 -10.04 7.41 20.41
N LEU A 278 -8.89 7.32 19.75
CA LEU A 278 -7.94 6.22 19.91
C LEU A 278 -7.41 6.15 21.33
N LEU A 279 -7.03 7.29 21.93
CA LEU A 279 -6.57 7.36 23.33
C LEU A 279 -7.63 6.83 24.30
N GLY A 280 -8.90 7.14 24.07
CA GLY A 280 -10.02 6.59 24.86
C GLY A 280 -10.23 5.09 24.63
N ALA A 281 -10.03 4.63 23.41
CA ALA A 281 -10.33 3.25 23.00
C ALA A 281 -9.24 2.22 23.37
N ILE A 282 -7.96 2.62 23.49
CA ILE A 282 -6.85 1.68 23.79
C ILE A 282 -7.00 1.03 25.17
N GLY A 283 -7.71 1.66 26.11
CA GLY A 283 -7.98 1.12 27.45
C GLY A 283 -9.08 0.05 27.50
N LEU A 284 -9.91 -0.05 26.48
CA LEU A 284 -11.07 -0.94 26.43
C LEU A 284 -10.67 -2.42 26.33
N PRO A 285 -11.59 -3.35 26.66
CA PRO A 285 -11.38 -4.78 26.43
C PRO A 285 -11.10 -5.10 24.95
N ARG A 286 -10.22 -6.06 24.69
CA ARG A 286 -9.83 -6.44 23.31
C ARG A 286 -11.00 -6.72 22.36
N PRO A 287 -12.08 -7.44 22.74
CA PRO A 287 -13.23 -7.65 21.84
C PRO A 287 -13.90 -6.34 21.43
N VAL A 288 -13.99 -5.37 22.37
CA VAL A 288 -14.56 -4.05 22.08
C VAL A 288 -13.64 -3.28 21.12
N GLN A 289 -12.31 -3.37 21.32
CA GLN A 289 -11.34 -2.76 20.40
C GLN A 289 -11.46 -3.34 18.98
N VAL A 290 -11.68 -4.65 18.83
CA VAL A 290 -11.89 -5.30 17.53
C VAL A 290 -13.16 -4.75 16.86
N ALA A 291 -14.27 -4.70 17.60
CA ALA A 291 -15.53 -4.18 17.08
C ALA A 291 -15.40 -2.71 16.66
N LEU A 292 -14.81 -1.87 17.52
CA LEU A 292 -14.57 -0.46 17.23
C LEU A 292 -13.64 -0.26 16.03
N ALA A 293 -12.57 -1.06 15.92
CA ALA A 293 -11.66 -0.99 14.79
C ALA A 293 -12.38 -1.33 13.48
N ALA A 294 -13.15 -2.42 13.46
CA ALA A 294 -13.91 -2.82 12.28
C ALA A 294 -14.97 -1.77 11.90
N ILE A 295 -15.74 -1.26 12.88
CA ILE A 295 -16.72 -0.21 12.64
C ILE A 295 -16.02 1.04 12.08
N ALA A 296 -14.95 1.51 12.70
CA ALA A 296 -14.23 2.69 12.26
C ALA A 296 -13.65 2.52 10.85
N LEU A 297 -13.01 1.37 10.56
CA LEU A 297 -12.47 1.08 9.23
C LEU A 297 -13.56 1.03 8.16
N LEU A 298 -14.69 0.38 8.43
CA LEU A 298 -15.80 0.33 7.48
C LEU A 298 -16.47 1.68 7.33
N SER A 299 -16.62 2.47 8.43
CA SER A 299 -17.15 3.82 8.36
C SER A 299 -16.27 4.76 7.54
N SER A 300 -14.94 4.60 7.57
CA SER A 300 -14.04 5.41 6.74
C SER A 300 -14.27 5.20 5.24
N VAL A 301 -14.79 4.03 4.84
CA VAL A 301 -15.15 3.70 3.46
C VAL A 301 -16.61 4.09 3.16
N LEU A 302 -17.51 3.83 4.10
CA LEU A 302 -18.94 4.09 3.90
C LEU A 302 -19.27 5.59 3.87
N THR A 303 -18.56 6.41 4.65
CA THR A 303 -18.82 7.86 4.71
C THR A 303 -18.77 8.50 3.32
N PRO A 304 -17.69 8.41 2.53
CA PRO A 304 -17.68 8.98 1.19
C PRO A 304 -18.64 8.28 0.22
N LEU A 305 -18.93 6.98 0.41
CA LEU A 305 -19.94 6.27 -0.41
C LEU A 305 -21.36 6.79 -0.21
N LEU A 306 -21.70 7.16 1.02
CA LEU A 306 -23.03 7.66 1.38
C LEU A 306 -23.18 9.15 1.12
N THR A 307 -22.10 9.85 0.78
CA THR A 307 -22.07 11.28 0.48
C THR A 307 -21.45 11.55 -0.89
N PRO A 308 -21.97 10.94 -1.98
CA PRO A 308 -21.37 11.05 -3.31
C PRO A 308 -21.40 12.47 -3.87
N ASP A 309 -22.36 13.30 -3.42
CA ASP A 309 -22.49 14.70 -3.84
C ASP A 309 -21.46 15.62 -3.15
N VAL A 310 -20.76 15.10 -2.13
CA VAL A 310 -19.72 15.84 -1.42
C VAL A 310 -18.39 15.57 -2.10
N LEU A 311 -17.97 16.49 -2.94
CA LEU A 311 -16.68 16.40 -3.62
C LEU A 311 -15.55 16.66 -2.61
N PHE A 312 -14.68 15.69 -2.44
CA PHE A 312 -13.47 15.89 -1.66
C PHE A 312 -12.48 16.78 -2.43
N ALA A 313 -11.89 17.74 -1.73
CA ALA A 313 -10.75 18.46 -2.26
C ALA A 313 -9.53 17.54 -2.32
N HIS A 314 -9.38 16.83 -3.43
CA HIS A 314 -8.16 16.05 -3.73
C HIS A 314 -7.33 16.80 -4.76
N ALA A 315 -6.03 16.47 -4.83
CA ALA A 315 -5.17 17.10 -5.81
C ALA A 315 -5.64 16.71 -7.22
N PRO A 316 -6.07 17.68 -8.04
CA PRO A 316 -6.46 17.39 -9.40
C PRO A 316 -5.25 16.79 -10.15
N LEU A 317 -5.49 16.00 -11.18
CA LEU A 317 -4.39 15.44 -12.01
C LEU A 317 -3.45 16.51 -12.54
N SER A 318 -3.99 17.69 -12.84
CA SER A 318 -3.21 18.87 -13.25
C SER A 318 -2.21 19.35 -12.18
N GLY A 319 -2.44 18.99 -10.90
CA GLY A 319 -1.55 19.28 -9.78
C GLY A 319 -0.31 18.39 -9.71
N PHE A 320 -0.29 17.26 -10.44
CA PHE A 320 0.87 16.38 -10.48
C PHE A 320 1.92 16.83 -11.49
N ALA A 321 3.18 16.50 -11.19
CA ALA A 321 4.30 16.76 -12.09
C ALA A 321 4.47 15.67 -13.17
N TRP A 322 3.69 14.59 -13.11
CA TRP A 322 3.81 13.41 -13.97
C TRP A 322 2.89 13.46 -15.19
N SER A 323 3.16 12.60 -16.18
CA SER A 323 2.29 12.40 -17.31
C SER A 323 1.03 11.59 -16.95
N TYR A 324 -0.09 11.89 -17.61
CA TYR A 324 -1.42 11.37 -17.26
C TYR A 324 -1.53 9.84 -17.25
N GLY A 325 -0.96 9.12 -18.21
CA GLY A 325 -1.20 7.68 -18.35
C GLY A 325 -0.74 6.84 -17.18
N GLN A 326 0.46 7.11 -16.66
CA GLN A 326 1.01 6.36 -15.53
C GLN A 326 0.39 6.78 -14.20
N LEU A 327 -0.02 8.05 -14.12
CA LEU A 327 -0.71 8.59 -12.95
C LEU A 327 -2.08 7.93 -12.77
N LEU A 328 -2.80 7.62 -13.85
CA LEU A 328 -4.08 6.90 -13.82
C LEU A 328 -3.93 5.53 -13.18
N ASN A 329 -2.90 4.78 -13.56
CA ASN A 329 -2.65 3.44 -13.00
C ASN A 329 -2.26 3.48 -11.53
N PHE A 330 -1.39 4.42 -11.16
CA PHE A 330 -0.97 4.64 -9.78
C PHE A 330 -2.15 5.06 -8.90
N ASN A 331 -2.98 5.97 -9.39
CA ASN A 331 -4.16 6.44 -8.68
C ASN A 331 -5.19 5.31 -8.53
N GLY A 332 -5.53 4.61 -9.60
CA GLY A 332 -6.45 3.48 -9.55
C GLY A 332 -5.99 2.37 -8.60
N LEU A 333 -4.70 2.02 -8.60
CA LEU A 333 -4.14 1.06 -7.64
C LEU A 333 -4.33 1.52 -6.19
N THR A 334 -3.96 2.76 -5.89
CA THR A 334 -4.02 3.27 -4.52
C THR A 334 -5.45 3.37 -4.01
N HIS A 335 -6.40 3.78 -4.86
CA HIS A 335 -7.82 3.76 -4.54
C HIS A 335 -8.34 2.34 -4.31
N ALA A 336 -8.02 1.38 -5.18
CA ALA A 336 -8.44 -0.01 -5.01
C ALA A 336 -7.92 -0.61 -3.70
N VAL A 337 -6.67 -0.32 -3.34
CA VAL A 337 -6.12 -0.77 -2.05
C VAL A 337 -6.82 -0.11 -0.89
N LEU A 338 -7.10 1.20 -0.94
CA LEU A 338 -7.82 1.91 0.13
C LEU A 338 -9.24 1.38 0.35
N LEU A 339 -9.90 0.90 -0.70
CA LEU A 339 -11.22 0.29 -0.60
C LEU A 339 -11.16 -1.13 -0.05
N ALA A 340 -10.20 -1.93 -0.52
CA ALA A 340 -10.06 -3.34 -0.13
C ALA A 340 -9.46 -3.50 1.28
N TRP A 341 -8.55 -2.61 1.67
CA TRP A 341 -7.77 -2.73 2.90
C TRP A 341 -8.63 -2.73 4.17
N PRO A 342 -9.61 -1.81 4.38
CA PRO A 342 -10.46 -1.81 5.56
C PRO A 342 -11.26 -3.12 5.72
N VAL A 343 -11.71 -3.70 4.62
CA VAL A 343 -12.41 -4.99 4.62
C VAL A 343 -11.44 -6.13 4.99
N ALA A 344 -10.27 -6.17 4.37
CA ALA A 344 -9.25 -7.18 4.66
C ALA A 344 -8.74 -7.07 6.11
N ALA A 345 -8.53 -5.85 6.61
CA ALA A 345 -8.11 -5.60 7.99
C ALA A 345 -9.19 -6.01 9.00
N SER A 346 -10.46 -5.69 8.73
CA SER A 346 -11.58 -6.11 9.58
C SER A 346 -11.73 -7.64 9.60
N ALA A 347 -11.67 -8.31 8.45
CA ALA A 347 -11.70 -9.77 8.36
C ALA A 347 -10.52 -10.40 9.13
N PHE A 348 -9.33 -9.83 9.01
CA PHE A 348 -8.16 -10.26 9.78
C PHE A 348 -8.39 -10.12 11.30
N LEU A 349 -8.95 -9.00 11.77
CA LEU A 349 -9.23 -8.77 13.19
C LEU A 349 -10.26 -9.76 13.74
N PHE A 350 -11.32 -10.06 13.00
CA PHE A 350 -12.29 -11.09 13.38
C PHE A 350 -11.66 -12.48 13.43
N ALA A 351 -10.84 -12.84 12.44
CA ALA A 351 -10.10 -14.09 12.45
C ALA A 351 -9.09 -14.18 13.61
N LEU A 352 -8.49 -13.06 14.00
CA LEU A 352 -7.61 -12.97 15.16
C LEU A 352 -8.39 -13.17 16.46
N ALA A 353 -9.53 -12.51 16.61
CA ALA A 353 -10.40 -12.60 17.79
C ALA A 353 -11.00 -13.99 18.00
N GLY A 354 -11.26 -14.75 16.93
CA GLY A 354 -11.76 -16.13 16.99
C GLY A 354 -10.72 -17.17 17.42
N ARG A 355 -9.47 -16.79 17.69
CA ARG A 355 -8.43 -17.74 18.10
C ARG A 355 -8.55 -18.12 19.59
N PRO A 356 -8.38 -19.41 19.92
CA PRO A 356 -8.35 -19.85 21.31
C PRO A 356 -7.25 -19.11 22.10
N GLY A 357 -7.60 -18.61 23.31
CA GLY A 357 -6.68 -17.90 24.21
C GLY A 357 -6.30 -16.46 23.77
N TRP A 358 -6.87 -15.96 22.68
CA TRP A 358 -6.67 -14.56 22.30
C TRP A 358 -7.56 -13.64 23.15
N GLY A 359 -6.98 -12.76 23.91
CA GLY A 359 -7.75 -11.85 24.78
C GLY A 359 -7.75 -12.22 26.25
N GLU A 360 -7.30 -13.42 26.62
CA GLU A 360 -7.08 -13.75 28.03
C GLU A 360 -5.93 -12.90 28.59
N PRO A 361 -6.09 -12.32 29.81
CA PRO A 361 -5.02 -11.60 30.46
C PRO A 361 -3.88 -12.57 30.79
N SER A 362 -2.69 -12.31 30.25
CA SER A 362 -1.45 -13.00 30.60
C SER A 362 -0.91 -12.53 31.94
#